data_8352aa03b0171feb2a340c58d3397760
#
_entry.id   8352aa03b0171feb2a340c58d3397760
#
_cell.length_a   1.000
_cell.length_b   1.000
_cell.length_c   1.000
_cell.angle_alpha   90.00
_cell.angle_beta   90.00
_cell.angle_gamma   90.00
#
_symmetry.space_group_name_H-M   'P 1'
#
loop_
_entity.id
_entity.type
_entity.pdbx_description
1 polymer ?
#
loop_
_entity_poly.entity_id
_entity_poly.type
_entity_poly.pdbx_seq_one_letter_code
_entity_poly.pdbx_strand_id
1 'polypeptide(L)'
;MARVPFYRENRIVPLGIMVFVLFLFFYHLDLEHTEPNIKGLSDLPPELLSRPPAREESKQQQPLPSAQPSPSAIPAAPPVHASDDRNPAQQQQQQQQQQAQQENPKPKTHQGQLTSDDVVLLFKTGASVLWRRLPIHLSTTFAPSRIPADNIIIYSDYPETIGSWQVIDVLENSTETVRKSDNYEPYRQQEDYETRQVYAEMANVEGDGNGPSGGWKLDKYKFLPLIQHAGRAKPNAKWYIYLEDDGYIFLPNLLQHLEKFSWREPWYFGGLAWKHGDYFAHGGAGFVLSRGAWEQSFGLEEDMVAKYAAFTEAHGCGDHVLGHVMQDYGINFGQVHGKSEYSWGFNPEPHWGGWFRRASWCYPVYSWHHMHSKDVARLYNLELSWDNAKKGQMKFRDFFKAMIKPYLHRRVEWWDNQSSRYELRSDNVADAQPPEKVSKEVWHKAWQSVDACEAACLAWDNCVQWTFYEDQCRMDENLMLGMGIPVGDNRRQTSLPRTSGWLPERTEKWVCED
;
A
#
# COMPACT_ATOMS: atom_id res chain seq x y z
N MET A 1 -45.46 31.95 -11.68
CA MET A 1 -44.43 31.06 -12.25
C MET A 1 -43.08 31.55 -11.77
N ALA A 2 -42.60 31.02 -10.66
CA ALA A 2 -41.33 31.44 -10.04
C ALA A 2 -40.33 30.27 -10.21
N ARG A 3 -39.17 30.57 -10.81
CA ARG A 3 -38.05 29.63 -10.96
C ARG A 3 -37.23 29.63 -9.66
N VAL A 4 -37.04 28.45 -9.06
CA VAL A 4 -36.13 28.21 -7.92
C VAL A 4 -34.75 27.88 -8.49
N PRO A 5 -33.67 28.48 -8.01
CA PRO A 5 -32.32 28.12 -8.45
C PRO A 5 -31.82 26.89 -7.70
N PHE A 6 -31.34 25.90 -8.46
CA PHE A 6 -30.61 24.75 -7.92
C PHE A 6 -29.22 25.17 -7.39
N TYR A 7 -29.03 25.02 -6.11
CA TYR A 7 -27.72 25.16 -5.46
C TYR A 7 -26.92 23.86 -5.68
N ARG A 8 -25.83 23.95 -6.42
CA ARG A 8 -24.92 22.84 -6.69
C ARG A 8 -23.85 22.86 -5.62
N GLU A 9 -23.96 22.04 -4.60
CA GLU A 9 -22.87 21.81 -3.64
C GLU A 9 -21.70 21.10 -4.35
N ASN A 10 -20.61 21.81 -4.53
CA ASN A 10 -19.32 21.26 -4.92
C ASN A 10 -18.73 20.50 -3.73
N ARG A 11 -18.97 19.20 -3.65
CA ARG A 11 -18.23 18.31 -2.74
C ARG A 11 -16.83 18.10 -3.31
N ILE A 12 -15.86 18.76 -2.74
CA ILE A 12 -14.43 18.49 -2.96
C ILE A 12 -14.15 17.14 -2.31
N VAL A 13 -14.01 16.08 -3.12
CA VAL A 13 -13.52 14.79 -2.66
C VAL A 13 -12.03 14.96 -2.35
N PRO A 14 -11.54 14.60 -1.15
CA PRO A 14 -10.13 14.71 -0.84
C PRO A 14 -9.28 13.92 -1.84
N LEU A 15 -8.27 14.55 -2.40
CA LEU A 15 -7.40 14.04 -3.47
C LEU A 15 -6.80 12.64 -3.16
N GLY A 16 -6.59 12.31 -1.88
CA GLY A 16 -6.13 10.99 -1.44
C GLY A 16 -7.09 9.85 -1.73
N ILE A 17 -8.41 10.11 -1.72
CA ILE A 17 -9.43 9.08 -2.01
C ILE A 17 -9.47 8.80 -3.52
N MET A 18 -9.27 9.83 -4.35
CA MET A 18 -9.30 9.67 -5.81
C MET A 18 -8.09 8.88 -6.34
N VAL A 19 -6.91 9.08 -5.76
CA VAL A 19 -5.70 8.31 -6.11
C VAL A 19 -5.83 6.84 -5.71
N PHE A 20 -6.44 6.54 -4.56
CA PHE A 20 -6.68 5.18 -4.10
C PHE A 20 -7.73 4.44 -4.95
N VAL A 21 -8.80 5.12 -5.37
CA VAL A 21 -9.83 4.55 -6.26
C VAL A 21 -9.26 4.30 -7.67
N LEU A 22 -8.40 5.18 -8.19
CA LEU A 22 -7.70 4.97 -9.46
C LEU A 22 -6.72 3.81 -9.37
N PHE A 23 -6.02 3.63 -8.24
CA PHE A 23 -5.10 2.50 -8.03
C PHE A 23 -5.84 1.16 -8.01
N LEU A 24 -7.00 1.07 -7.34
CA LEU A 24 -7.84 -0.12 -7.37
C LEU A 24 -8.44 -0.38 -8.76
N PHE A 25 -8.76 0.67 -9.53
CA PHE A 25 -9.27 0.54 -10.88
C PHE A 25 -8.19 0.06 -11.86
N PHE A 26 -6.97 0.55 -11.76
CA PHE A 26 -5.84 0.04 -12.56
C PHE A 26 -5.40 -1.36 -12.12
N TYR A 27 -5.45 -1.68 -10.84
CA TYR A 27 -5.16 -3.02 -10.34
C TYR A 27 -6.18 -4.07 -10.80
N HIS A 28 -7.45 -3.69 -10.98
CA HIS A 28 -8.47 -4.56 -11.57
C HIS A 28 -8.41 -4.63 -13.09
N LEU A 29 -7.98 -3.59 -13.79
CA LEU A 29 -7.88 -3.59 -15.27
C LEU A 29 -6.70 -4.42 -15.77
N ASP A 30 -5.60 -4.53 -15.03
CA ASP A 30 -4.47 -5.41 -15.37
C ASP A 30 -4.80 -6.91 -15.20
N LEU A 31 -5.87 -7.24 -14.50
CA LEU A 31 -6.30 -8.64 -14.27
C LEU A 31 -7.23 -9.20 -15.35
N GLU A 32 -7.82 -8.36 -16.21
CA GLU A 32 -8.82 -8.83 -17.19
C GLU A 32 -8.32 -8.96 -18.63
N HIS A 33 -7.11 -8.50 -19.00
CA HIS A 33 -6.65 -8.53 -20.40
C HIS A 33 -5.17 -8.88 -20.55
N THR A 34 -4.84 -10.16 -20.55
CA THR A 34 -3.73 -10.67 -21.40
C THR A 34 -3.91 -12.16 -21.66
N GLU A 35 -4.67 -12.51 -22.69
CA GLU A 35 -4.39 -13.72 -23.44
C GLU A 35 -3.26 -13.41 -24.44
N PRO A 36 -2.13 -14.12 -24.45
CA PRO A 36 -1.07 -13.89 -25.42
C PRO A 36 -1.50 -14.44 -26.78
N ASN A 37 -1.66 -13.57 -27.75
CA ASN A 37 -1.86 -13.94 -29.17
C ASN A 37 -0.53 -14.40 -29.75
N ILE A 38 -0.27 -15.70 -29.70
CA ILE A 38 0.92 -16.32 -30.26
C ILE A 38 0.72 -16.44 -31.80
N LYS A 39 1.21 -15.49 -32.56
CA LYS A 39 1.49 -15.65 -33.99
C LYS A 39 2.86 -16.27 -34.15
N GLY A 40 2.92 -17.53 -34.54
CA GLY A 40 4.18 -18.23 -34.82
C GLY A 40 4.06 -19.75 -34.80
N LEU A 41 2.88 -20.32 -35.13
CA LEU A 41 2.65 -21.77 -35.13
C LEU A 41 2.70 -22.41 -36.52
N SER A 42 3.34 -21.80 -37.53
CA SER A 42 3.42 -22.37 -38.88
C SER A 42 4.58 -23.34 -39.12
N ASP A 43 5.50 -23.53 -38.18
CA ASP A 43 6.75 -24.28 -38.42
C ASP A 43 6.93 -25.52 -37.52
N LEU A 44 5.86 -26.10 -36.99
CA LEU A 44 5.92 -27.37 -36.26
C LEU A 44 5.52 -28.58 -37.11
N PRO A 45 6.20 -29.71 -36.96
CA PRO A 45 5.89 -30.93 -37.71
C PRO A 45 4.51 -31.51 -37.41
N PRO A 46 3.83 -32.17 -38.36
CA PRO A 46 2.42 -32.60 -38.24
C PRO A 46 2.10 -33.67 -37.20
N GLU A 47 3.08 -34.26 -36.55
CA GLU A 47 2.90 -35.43 -35.66
C GLU A 47 2.44 -35.09 -34.22
N LEU A 48 2.35 -33.82 -33.86
CA LEU A 48 1.96 -33.38 -32.52
C LEU A 48 0.51 -32.89 -32.43
N LEU A 49 -0.29 -32.98 -33.48
CA LEU A 49 -1.65 -32.43 -33.54
C LEU A 49 -2.80 -33.43 -33.39
N SER A 50 -2.56 -34.64 -32.89
CA SER A 50 -3.63 -35.64 -32.72
C SER A 50 -4.09 -35.80 -31.28
N ARG A 51 -4.99 -34.95 -30.83
CA ARG A 51 -5.91 -35.25 -29.72
C ARG A 51 -7.34 -34.98 -30.15
N PRO A 52 -8.29 -35.91 -29.87
CA PRO A 52 -9.69 -35.74 -30.28
C PRO A 52 -10.42 -34.69 -29.42
N PRO A 53 -11.42 -33.98 -29.98
CA PRO A 53 -12.15 -32.93 -29.25
C PRO A 53 -13.09 -33.51 -28.22
N ALA A 54 -13.16 -32.86 -27.06
CA ALA A 54 -14.15 -33.12 -26.03
C ALA A 54 -15.53 -32.60 -26.46
N ARG A 55 -16.54 -33.38 -26.15
CA ARG A 55 -17.96 -33.20 -26.52
C ARG A 55 -18.56 -32.01 -25.77
N GLU A 56 -19.11 -31.06 -26.51
CA GLU A 56 -19.98 -29.99 -25.95
C GLU A 56 -21.32 -30.57 -25.52
N GLU A 57 -21.66 -30.40 -24.26
CA GLU A 57 -23.04 -30.55 -23.76
C GLU A 57 -23.68 -29.17 -23.62
N SER A 58 -24.73 -28.95 -24.43
CA SER A 58 -25.56 -27.79 -24.40
C SER A 58 -26.44 -27.77 -23.13
N LYS A 59 -26.35 -26.74 -22.29
CA LYS A 59 -27.30 -26.45 -21.21
C LYS A 59 -28.30 -25.40 -21.63
N GLN A 60 -29.55 -25.82 -21.69
CA GLN A 60 -30.74 -25.01 -21.91
C GLN A 60 -30.93 -23.97 -20.80
N GLN A 61 -31.21 -22.75 -21.21
CA GLN A 61 -31.69 -21.66 -20.34
C GLN A 61 -33.11 -21.94 -19.86
N GLN A 62 -33.37 -21.82 -18.56
CA GLN A 62 -34.68 -21.70 -17.97
C GLN A 62 -34.93 -20.24 -17.54
N PRO A 63 -36.20 -19.74 -17.67
CA PRO A 63 -36.51 -18.33 -17.42
C PRO A 63 -36.72 -18.01 -15.93
N LEU A 64 -36.39 -16.78 -15.56
CA LEU A 64 -36.59 -16.18 -14.22
C LEU A 64 -38.08 -15.96 -13.93
N PRO A 65 -38.54 -16.15 -12.69
CA PRO A 65 -39.89 -15.79 -12.26
C PRO A 65 -39.97 -14.31 -11.87
N SER A 66 -41.14 -13.77 -12.21
CA SER A 66 -41.62 -12.40 -12.05
C SER A 66 -41.73 -11.92 -10.59
N ALA A 67 -41.55 -10.61 -10.43
CA ALA A 67 -41.73 -9.85 -9.20
C ALA A 67 -43.14 -9.94 -8.58
N GLN A 68 -43.22 -9.96 -7.26
CA GLN A 68 -44.42 -9.74 -6.47
C GLN A 68 -44.33 -8.47 -5.60
N PRO A 69 -45.48 -7.88 -5.22
CA PRO A 69 -45.59 -6.50 -4.83
C PRO A 69 -45.33 -6.22 -3.33
N SER A 70 -44.94 -4.99 -3.05
CA SER A 70 -44.75 -4.43 -1.71
C SER A 70 -46.04 -4.35 -0.89
N PRO A 71 -45.98 -4.56 0.43
CA PRO A 71 -47.12 -4.27 1.32
C PRO A 71 -47.12 -2.81 1.79
N SER A 72 -48.37 -2.37 1.95
CA SER A 72 -48.86 -1.04 2.26
C SER A 72 -48.36 -0.42 3.57
N ALA A 73 -48.35 0.92 3.54
CA ALA A 73 -48.04 1.83 4.63
C ALA A 73 -48.95 1.66 5.87
N ILE A 74 -48.37 1.73 7.05
CA ILE A 74 -49.04 1.88 8.35
C ILE A 74 -48.97 3.37 8.75
N PRO A 75 -50.05 3.96 9.29
CA PRO A 75 -50.11 5.39 9.57
C PRO A 75 -49.33 5.81 10.81
N ALA A 76 -48.76 7.01 10.75
CA ALA A 76 -47.99 7.65 11.81
C ALA A 76 -48.83 7.96 13.06
N ALA A 77 -48.32 7.62 14.23
CA ALA A 77 -48.82 8.06 15.54
C ALA A 77 -48.28 9.46 15.91
N PRO A 78 -49.02 10.25 16.70
CA PRO A 78 -48.63 11.63 17.03
C PRO A 78 -47.44 11.70 18.00
N PRO A 79 -46.73 12.84 18.04
CA PRO A 79 -45.53 12.98 18.85
C PRO A 79 -45.87 13.03 20.34
N VAL A 80 -45.27 12.13 21.10
CA VAL A 80 -45.26 12.16 22.57
C VAL A 80 -44.08 13.04 23.03
N HIS A 81 -44.40 14.12 23.73
CA HIS A 81 -43.40 14.90 24.48
C HIS A 81 -42.80 14.02 25.58
N ALA A 82 -41.59 13.58 25.43
CA ALA A 82 -40.82 12.94 26.50
C ALA A 82 -40.13 14.02 27.34
N SER A 83 -40.57 14.12 28.59
CA SER A 83 -39.90 14.84 29.65
C SER A 83 -38.55 14.17 29.97
N ASP A 84 -37.51 14.98 30.08
CA ASP A 84 -36.12 14.54 30.30
C ASP A 84 -35.87 14.28 31.78
N ASP A 85 -36.36 13.14 32.28
CA ASP A 85 -36.11 12.68 33.66
C ASP A 85 -34.90 11.73 33.71
N ARG A 86 -33.73 12.24 33.37
CA ARG A 86 -32.48 11.50 33.61
C ARG A 86 -31.91 11.82 34.99
N ASN A 87 -31.65 10.73 35.73
CA ASN A 87 -31.08 10.74 37.09
C ASN A 87 -29.73 11.52 37.10
N PRO A 88 -29.51 12.46 38.05
CA PRO A 88 -28.28 13.25 38.17
C PRO A 88 -26.99 12.44 38.23
N ALA A 89 -27.05 11.20 38.71
CA ALA A 89 -25.90 10.30 38.75
C ALA A 89 -25.45 9.83 37.32
N GLN A 90 -26.38 9.72 36.36
CA GLN A 90 -26.06 9.35 34.97
C GLN A 90 -25.47 10.54 34.19
N GLN A 91 -25.89 11.75 34.50
CA GLN A 91 -25.30 12.97 33.92
C GLN A 91 -23.87 13.21 34.42
N GLN A 92 -23.58 12.93 35.68
CA GLN A 92 -22.20 13.00 36.20
C GLN A 92 -21.27 11.93 35.58
N GLN A 93 -21.78 10.71 35.37
CA GLN A 93 -21.00 9.67 34.69
C GLN A 93 -20.71 10.00 33.23
N GLN A 94 -21.67 10.57 32.48
CA GLN A 94 -21.46 11.02 31.12
C GLN A 94 -20.49 12.21 31.00
N GLN A 95 -20.57 13.16 31.97
CA GLN A 95 -19.61 14.27 32.01
C GLN A 95 -18.20 13.81 32.38
N GLN A 96 -18.06 12.85 33.30
CA GLN A 96 -16.76 12.25 33.62
C GLN A 96 -16.19 11.43 32.46
N GLN A 97 -17.02 10.72 31.68
CA GLN A 97 -16.59 10.02 30.48
C GLN A 97 -16.21 10.98 29.34
N GLN A 98 -16.92 12.11 29.19
CA GLN A 98 -16.57 13.14 28.21
C GLN A 98 -15.31 13.93 28.59
N GLN A 99 -15.05 14.15 29.88
CA GLN A 99 -13.81 14.76 30.35
C GLN A 99 -12.61 13.81 30.25
N ALA A 100 -12.80 12.51 30.50
CA ALA A 100 -11.76 11.49 30.28
C ALA A 100 -11.40 11.31 28.80
N GLN A 101 -12.32 11.63 27.87
CA GLN A 101 -12.06 11.58 26.41
C GLN A 101 -11.38 12.84 25.87
N GLN A 102 -11.29 13.93 26.63
CA GLN A 102 -10.65 15.18 26.21
C GLN A 102 -9.19 15.35 26.65
N GLU A 103 -8.72 14.55 27.60
CA GLU A 103 -7.29 14.50 27.92
C GLU A 103 -6.61 13.48 26.97
N ASN A 104 -6.12 13.95 25.82
CA ASN A 104 -5.13 13.22 25.03
C ASN A 104 -3.94 12.90 25.95
N PRO A 105 -3.63 11.64 26.26
CA PRO A 105 -2.47 11.32 27.07
C PRO A 105 -1.22 11.81 26.31
N LYS A 106 -0.51 12.78 26.90
CA LYS A 106 0.82 13.13 26.40
C LYS A 106 1.64 11.84 26.37
N PRO A 107 2.34 11.52 25.27
CA PRO A 107 3.18 10.33 25.18
C PRO A 107 4.11 10.32 26.38
N LYS A 108 4.02 9.28 27.21
CA LYS A 108 4.99 9.08 28.30
C LYS A 108 6.29 8.63 27.66
N THR A 109 7.31 9.48 27.71
CA THR A 109 8.63 9.17 27.15
C THR A 109 9.22 7.95 27.86
N HIS A 110 9.77 7.02 27.07
CA HIS A 110 10.49 5.86 27.56
C HIS A 110 11.79 6.30 28.25
N GLN A 111 12.08 5.76 29.42
CA GLN A 111 13.40 5.89 30.05
C GLN A 111 14.34 4.85 29.42
N GLY A 112 15.12 5.24 28.42
CA GLY A 112 16.15 4.42 27.76
C GLY A 112 16.06 4.47 26.23
N GLN A 113 17.21 4.36 25.59
CA GLN A 113 17.32 4.30 24.14
C GLN A 113 16.77 2.94 23.65
N LEU A 114 15.89 2.97 22.65
CA LEU A 114 15.38 1.77 22.00
C LEU A 114 16.43 1.23 21.04
N THR A 115 16.69 -0.08 21.11
CA THR A 115 17.68 -0.74 20.26
C THR A 115 17.02 -1.85 19.42
N SER A 116 17.79 -2.42 18.48
CA SER A 116 17.34 -3.58 17.71
C SER A 116 17.08 -4.84 18.56
N ASP A 117 17.59 -4.90 19.79
CA ASP A 117 17.31 -5.99 20.72
C ASP A 117 15.89 -5.94 21.29
N ASP A 118 15.27 -4.77 21.26
CA ASP A 118 13.93 -4.52 21.79
C ASP A 118 12.80 -4.82 20.80
N VAL A 119 13.14 -5.11 19.55
CA VAL A 119 12.18 -5.27 18.45
C VAL A 119 12.30 -6.64 17.80
N VAL A 120 11.23 -7.11 17.19
CA VAL A 120 11.21 -8.33 16.35
C VAL A 120 10.74 -7.96 14.96
N LEU A 121 11.51 -8.33 13.95
CA LEU A 121 11.16 -8.20 12.55
C LEU A 121 10.35 -9.41 12.10
N LEU A 122 9.12 -9.17 11.68
CA LEU A 122 8.21 -10.14 11.10
C LEU A 122 8.30 -9.99 9.58
N PHE A 123 9.11 -10.82 8.96
CA PHE A 123 9.35 -10.76 7.52
C PHE A 123 8.42 -11.72 6.80
N LYS A 124 7.49 -11.20 5.98
CA LYS A 124 6.53 -12.00 5.21
C LYS A 124 7.00 -12.13 3.77
N THR A 125 6.97 -13.36 3.28
CA THR A 125 7.19 -13.73 1.87
C THR A 125 6.11 -14.69 1.38
N GLY A 126 6.25 -15.22 0.18
CA GLY A 126 5.43 -16.29 -0.37
C GLY A 126 6.31 -17.30 -1.08
N ALA A 127 5.94 -18.58 -1.05
CA ALA A 127 6.69 -19.66 -1.69
C ALA A 127 7.02 -19.36 -3.16
N SER A 128 6.07 -18.75 -3.88
CA SER A 128 6.23 -18.42 -5.30
C SER A 128 7.27 -17.31 -5.59
N VAL A 129 7.65 -16.49 -4.61
CA VAL A 129 8.57 -15.35 -4.79
C VAL A 129 9.81 -15.40 -3.93
N LEU A 130 9.83 -16.26 -2.92
CA LEU A 130 10.85 -16.38 -1.89
C LEU A 130 12.27 -16.42 -2.46
N TRP A 131 12.53 -17.35 -3.38
CA TRP A 131 13.87 -17.56 -3.93
C TRP A 131 14.42 -16.40 -4.76
N ARG A 132 13.55 -15.52 -5.22
CA ARG A 132 13.92 -14.32 -5.98
C ARG A 132 14.08 -13.10 -5.07
N ARG A 133 13.25 -12.96 -4.04
CA ARG A 133 13.18 -11.75 -3.22
C ARG A 133 13.98 -11.87 -1.91
N LEU A 134 13.87 -13.00 -1.19
CA LEU A 134 14.54 -13.16 0.11
C LEU A 134 16.07 -13.07 0.08
N PRO A 135 16.81 -13.61 -0.92
CA PRO A 135 18.28 -13.64 -0.88
C PRO A 135 18.95 -12.28 -0.65
N ILE A 136 18.39 -11.19 -1.19
CA ILE A 136 18.95 -9.85 -0.96
C ILE A 136 18.82 -9.42 0.49
N HIS A 137 17.73 -9.80 1.16
CA HIS A 137 17.45 -9.46 2.55
C HIS A 137 18.41 -10.15 3.52
N LEU A 138 18.89 -11.36 3.18
CA LEU A 138 19.87 -12.09 4.00
C LEU A 138 21.18 -11.31 4.17
N SER A 139 21.56 -10.51 3.17
CA SER A 139 22.79 -9.71 3.18
C SER A 139 22.57 -8.23 3.50
N THR A 140 21.33 -7.76 3.61
CA THR A 140 20.98 -6.36 3.82
C THR A 140 20.08 -6.15 5.02
N THR A 141 18.80 -6.41 4.88
CA THR A 141 17.78 -6.19 5.93
C THR A 141 18.10 -6.99 7.20
N PHE A 142 18.65 -8.21 7.05
CA PHE A 142 18.99 -9.12 8.13
C PHE A 142 20.48 -9.04 8.55
N ALA A 143 21.21 -8.01 8.08
CA ALA A 143 22.60 -7.85 8.47
C ALA A 143 22.74 -7.81 10.01
N PRO A 144 23.68 -8.59 10.60
CA PRO A 144 23.85 -8.67 12.05
C PRO A 144 24.14 -7.33 12.73
N SER A 145 24.74 -6.39 11.99
CA SER A 145 24.98 -5.02 12.45
C SER A 145 23.70 -4.18 12.57
N ARG A 146 22.60 -4.69 12.05
CA ARG A 146 21.33 -3.98 11.96
C ARG A 146 20.30 -4.54 12.94
N ILE A 147 20.15 -5.86 12.98
CA ILE A 147 19.21 -6.56 13.86
C ILE A 147 19.77 -7.95 14.21
N PRO A 148 19.68 -8.41 15.47
CA PRO A 148 20.06 -9.77 15.85
C PRO A 148 19.25 -10.81 15.07
N ALA A 149 19.90 -11.89 14.63
CA ALA A 149 19.24 -12.98 13.90
C ALA A 149 18.06 -13.58 14.66
N ASP A 150 18.19 -13.73 15.99
CA ASP A 150 17.12 -14.24 16.86
C ASP A 150 15.89 -13.33 16.92
N ASN A 151 16.02 -12.08 16.50
CA ASN A 151 14.93 -11.10 16.43
C ASN A 151 14.29 -11.01 15.05
N ILE A 152 14.54 -11.98 14.17
CA ILE A 152 13.93 -12.08 12.85
C ILE A 152 13.13 -13.37 12.76
N ILE A 153 11.89 -13.27 12.30
CA ILE A 153 11.04 -14.43 12.00
C ILE A 153 10.59 -14.30 10.55
N ILE A 154 10.85 -15.33 9.75
CA ILE A 154 10.48 -15.37 8.33
C ILE A 154 9.23 -16.22 8.19
N TYR A 155 8.20 -15.65 7.58
CA TYR A 155 6.90 -16.26 7.36
C TYR A 155 6.59 -16.43 5.88
N SER A 156 6.03 -17.57 5.50
CA SER A 156 5.61 -17.89 4.14
C SER A 156 4.31 -18.72 4.17
N ASP A 157 3.90 -19.17 3.02
CA ASP A 157 2.87 -20.17 2.76
C ASP A 157 3.45 -21.53 2.35
N TYR A 158 4.75 -21.73 2.60
CA TYR A 158 5.43 -23.02 2.49
C TYR A 158 6.70 -23.01 3.36
N PRO A 159 7.03 -24.14 4.04
CA PRO A 159 8.20 -24.21 4.90
C PRO A 159 9.48 -24.35 4.05
N GLU A 160 10.52 -23.63 4.42
CA GLU A 160 11.82 -23.65 3.75
C GLU A 160 12.97 -23.55 4.76
N THR A 161 14.15 -24.04 4.36
CA THR A 161 15.38 -23.85 5.11
C THR A 161 16.45 -23.27 4.19
N ILE A 162 16.92 -22.06 4.50
CA ILE A 162 17.93 -21.36 3.70
C ILE A 162 19.15 -21.10 4.58
N GLY A 163 20.16 -21.96 4.49
CA GLY A 163 21.30 -21.91 5.41
C GLY A 163 20.88 -22.14 6.85
N SER A 164 21.06 -21.15 7.73
CA SER A 164 20.60 -21.19 9.13
C SER A 164 19.19 -20.62 9.32
N TRP A 165 18.56 -20.08 8.27
CA TRP A 165 17.26 -19.45 8.36
C TRP A 165 16.14 -20.47 8.15
N GLN A 166 15.18 -20.46 9.09
CA GLN A 166 13.95 -21.23 8.98
C GLN A 166 12.83 -20.31 8.49
N VAL A 167 12.14 -20.73 7.44
CA VAL A 167 10.94 -20.08 6.92
C VAL A 167 9.73 -20.85 7.42
N ILE A 168 8.85 -20.17 8.14
CA ILE A 168 7.69 -20.78 8.79
C ILE A 168 6.50 -20.73 7.85
N ASP A 169 5.91 -21.87 7.55
CA ASP A 169 4.59 -21.94 6.93
C ASP A 169 3.51 -21.59 7.96
N VAL A 170 2.92 -20.41 7.83
CA VAL A 170 1.84 -19.97 8.73
C VAL A 170 0.47 -20.52 8.35
N LEU A 171 0.37 -21.19 7.21
CA LEU A 171 -0.86 -21.77 6.70
C LEU A 171 -0.97 -23.29 6.96
N GLU A 172 0.08 -23.91 7.47
CA GLU A 172 0.13 -25.36 7.76
C GLU A 172 -1.07 -25.84 8.58
N ASN A 173 -1.46 -25.07 9.59
CA ASN A 173 -2.55 -25.40 10.50
C ASN A 173 -3.90 -24.74 10.13
N SER A 174 -4.07 -24.32 8.88
CA SER A 174 -5.34 -23.76 8.41
C SER A 174 -6.49 -24.76 8.52
N THR A 175 -7.69 -24.27 8.85
CA THR A 175 -8.87 -25.11 9.00
C THR A 175 -9.23 -25.81 7.69
N GLU A 176 -9.90 -26.97 7.79
CA GLU A 176 -10.34 -27.72 6.60
C GLU A 176 -11.24 -26.88 5.67
N THR A 177 -12.08 -26.01 6.24
CA THR A 177 -12.95 -25.10 5.48
C THR A 177 -12.12 -24.14 4.62
N VAL A 178 -11.10 -23.51 5.19
CA VAL A 178 -10.19 -22.61 4.48
C VAL A 178 -9.40 -23.36 3.41
N ARG A 179 -8.88 -24.55 3.72
CA ARG A 179 -8.13 -25.40 2.78
C ARG A 179 -8.94 -25.85 1.56
N LYS A 180 -10.28 -25.89 1.66
CA LYS A 180 -11.20 -26.20 0.54
C LYS A 180 -11.60 -24.98 -0.28
N SER A 181 -11.28 -23.77 0.14
CA SER A 181 -11.56 -22.55 -0.61
C SER A 181 -10.83 -22.54 -1.97
N ASP A 182 -11.48 -21.97 -3.00
CA ASP A 182 -10.85 -21.75 -4.31
C ASP A 182 -9.65 -20.79 -4.20
N ASN A 183 -9.65 -19.87 -3.22
CA ASN A 183 -8.53 -18.99 -2.96
C ASN A 183 -7.28 -19.74 -2.43
N TYR A 184 -7.45 -20.95 -1.93
CA TYR A 184 -6.38 -21.82 -1.40
C TYR A 184 -5.76 -22.72 -2.46
N GLU A 185 -6.20 -22.65 -3.72
CA GLU A 185 -5.66 -23.46 -4.81
C GLU A 185 -4.15 -23.27 -5.02
N PRO A 186 -3.57 -22.06 -4.95
CA PRO A 186 -2.12 -21.90 -5.08
C PRO A 186 -1.32 -22.67 -4.01
N TYR A 187 -1.84 -22.79 -2.78
CA TYR A 187 -1.21 -23.57 -1.71
C TYR A 187 -1.18 -25.06 -2.04
N ARG A 188 -2.32 -25.61 -2.49
CA ARG A 188 -2.41 -27.04 -2.89
C ARG A 188 -1.51 -27.35 -4.10
N GLN A 189 -1.42 -26.43 -5.04
CA GLN A 189 -0.52 -26.58 -6.20
C GLN A 189 0.95 -26.52 -5.79
N GLN A 190 1.31 -25.69 -4.81
CA GLN A 190 2.67 -25.63 -4.28
C GLN A 190 3.08 -26.96 -3.63
N GLU A 191 2.22 -27.57 -2.80
CA GLU A 191 2.45 -28.89 -2.22
C GLU A 191 2.64 -29.98 -3.30
N ASP A 192 1.82 -29.94 -4.37
CA ASP A 192 1.93 -30.89 -5.49
C ASP A 192 3.24 -30.69 -6.27
N TYR A 193 3.64 -29.46 -6.53
CA TYR A 193 4.88 -29.13 -7.23
C TYR A 193 6.11 -29.61 -6.47
N GLU A 194 6.17 -29.39 -5.17
CA GLU A 194 7.25 -29.86 -4.31
C GLU A 194 7.29 -31.39 -4.24
N THR A 195 6.14 -32.03 -4.04
CA THR A 195 6.03 -33.50 -3.96
C THR A 195 6.47 -34.16 -5.25
N ARG A 196 6.16 -33.58 -6.40
CA ARG A 196 6.50 -34.12 -7.73
C ARG A 196 7.79 -33.56 -8.32
N GLN A 197 8.45 -32.63 -7.64
CA GLN A 197 9.70 -31.99 -8.09
C GLN A 197 9.55 -31.31 -9.46
N VAL A 198 8.49 -30.51 -9.67
CA VAL A 198 8.15 -29.90 -10.97
C VAL A 198 8.89 -28.57 -11.15
N TYR A 199 10.18 -28.53 -10.84
CA TYR A 199 10.99 -27.30 -10.87
C TYR A 199 11.11 -26.65 -12.26
N ALA A 200 11.04 -27.43 -13.33
CA ALA A 200 11.10 -26.90 -14.69
C ALA A 200 9.89 -26.01 -15.02
N GLU A 201 8.72 -26.38 -14.55
CA GLU A 201 7.49 -25.59 -14.70
C GLU A 201 7.58 -24.31 -13.85
N MET A 202 8.11 -24.43 -12.62
CA MET A 202 8.30 -23.29 -11.72
C MET A 202 9.28 -22.26 -12.29
N ALA A 203 10.32 -22.71 -13.01
CA ALA A 203 11.34 -21.84 -13.58
C ALA A 203 10.86 -21.00 -14.78
N ASN A 204 9.77 -21.42 -15.44
CA ASN A 204 9.26 -20.80 -16.66
C ASN A 204 8.09 -19.84 -16.41
N VAL A 205 7.69 -19.63 -15.16
CA VAL A 205 6.61 -18.69 -14.83
C VAL A 205 7.11 -17.27 -15.05
N GLU A 206 6.51 -16.56 -15.99
CA GLU A 206 6.76 -15.14 -16.19
C GLU A 206 6.28 -14.34 -14.96
N GLY A 207 7.05 -13.34 -14.59
CA GLY A 207 6.72 -12.47 -13.46
C GLY A 207 7.55 -12.72 -12.22
N ASP A 208 6.97 -12.53 -11.05
CA ASP A 208 7.69 -12.48 -9.79
C ASP A 208 7.97 -13.83 -9.14
N GLY A 209 7.49 -14.94 -9.71
CA GLY A 209 7.47 -16.19 -8.98
C GLY A 209 8.08 -17.39 -9.65
N ASN A 210 8.53 -18.32 -8.83
CA ASN A 210 8.95 -19.68 -9.16
C ASN A 210 7.88 -20.71 -8.76
N GLY A 211 6.62 -20.31 -8.65
CA GLY A 211 5.54 -21.15 -8.18
C GLY A 211 4.23 -20.95 -8.96
N PRO A 212 3.14 -21.57 -8.51
CA PRO A 212 1.84 -21.46 -9.16
C PRO A 212 1.36 -20.00 -9.19
N SER A 213 0.64 -19.64 -10.25
CA SER A 213 0.07 -18.30 -10.38
C SER A 213 -0.98 -18.06 -9.30
N GLY A 214 -1.14 -16.79 -8.89
CA GLY A 214 -2.16 -16.40 -7.90
C GLY A 214 -1.76 -16.60 -6.44
N GLY A 215 -0.48 -16.81 -6.15
CA GLY A 215 0.03 -16.90 -4.77
C GLY A 215 -0.37 -15.72 -3.88
N TRP A 216 -0.59 -14.52 -4.45
CA TRP A 216 -1.10 -13.34 -3.75
C TRP A 216 -2.48 -13.55 -3.09
N LYS A 217 -3.30 -14.51 -3.57
CA LYS A 217 -4.59 -14.86 -2.96
C LYS A 217 -4.43 -15.42 -1.54
N LEU A 218 -3.27 -16.01 -1.25
CA LEU A 218 -2.95 -16.57 0.06
C LEU A 218 -2.58 -15.50 1.09
N ASP A 219 -2.21 -14.30 0.66
CA ASP A 219 -1.72 -13.26 1.56
C ASP A 219 -2.75 -12.89 2.63
N LYS A 220 -4.05 -12.85 2.30
CA LYS A 220 -5.11 -12.54 3.26
C LYS A 220 -5.14 -13.49 4.47
N TYR A 221 -4.71 -14.72 4.31
CA TYR A 221 -4.72 -15.72 5.37
C TYR A 221 -3.46 -15.68 6.25
N LYS A 222 -2.39 -15.01 5.83
CA LYS A 222 -1.10 -15.00 6.54
C LYS A 222 -1.07 -14.02 7.72
N PHE A 223 -1.81 -12.91 7.67
CA PHE A 223 -1.67 -11.80 8.64
C PHE A 223 -2.01 -12.19 10.08
N LEU A 224 -3.17 -12.81 10.31
CA LEU A 224 -3.56 -13.17 11.66
C LEU A 224 -2.64 -14.25 12.28
N PRO A 225 -2.34 -15.37 11.59
CA PRO A 225 -1.51 -16.40 12.19
C PRO A 225 -0.08 -15.94 12.45
N LEU A 226 0.53 -15.13 11.56
CA LEU A 226 1.89 -14.62 11.80
C LEU A 226 1.97 -13.68 13.01
N ILE A 227 1.00 -12.78 13.21
CA ILE A 227 0.97 -11.90 14.38
C ILE A 227 0.73 -12.70 15.66
N GLN A 228 -0.19 -13.68 15.62
CA GLN A 228 -0.46 -14.55 16.76
C GLN A 228 0.77 -15.36 17.16
N HIS A 229 1.45 -15.98 16.18
CA HIS A 229 2.68 -16.73 16.41
C HIS A 229 3.79 -15.83 16.96
N ALA A 230 4.02 -14.66 16.36
CA ALA A 230 5.10 -13.76 16.74
C ALA A 230 5.06 -13.36 18.22
N GLY A 231 3.91 -12.94 18.71
CA GLY A 231 3.79 -12.52 20.10
C GLY A 231 3.92 -13.66 21.11
N ARG A 232 3.59 -14.91 20.71
CA ARG A 232 3.82 -16.11 21.52
C ARG A 232 5.28 -16.54 21.49
N ALA A 233 5.91 -16.53 20.32
CA ALA A 233 7.30 -16.91 20.14
C ALA A 233 8.29 -15.91 20.76
N LYS A 234 7.92 -14.62 20.79
CA LYS A 234 8.75 -13.51 21.28
C LYS A 234 8.01 -12.67 22.32
N PRO A 235 7.69 -13.24 23.51
CA PRO A 235 6.86 -12.56 24.52
C PRO A 235 7.54 -11.33 25.14
N ASN A 236 8.86 -11.23 25.07
CA ASN A 236 9.64 -10.14 25.64
C ASN A 236 9.89 -8.98 24.66
N ALA A 237 9.50 -9.13 23.40
CA ALA A 237 9.62 -8.05 22.40
C ALA A 237 8.77 -6.85 22.81
N LYS A 238 9.35 -5.64 22.71
CA LYS A 238 8.61 -4.39 22.96
C LYS A 238 7.78 -3.99 21.75
N TRP A 239 8.30 -4.27 20.54
CA TRP A 239 7.67 -3.93 19.28
C TRP A 239 7.81 -5.05 18.25
N TYR A 240 6.77 -5.26 17.46
CA TYR A 240 6.74 -6.15 16.31
C TYR A 240 6.70 -5.31 15.06
N ILE A 241 7.71 -5.42 14.21
CA ILE A 241 7.85 -4.67 12.95
C ILE A 241 7.57 -5.63 11.80
N TYR A 242 6.53 -5.37 11.04
CA TYR A 242 6.16 -6.16 9.87
C TYR A 242 6.75 -5.57 8.59
N LEU A 243 7.27 -6.43 7.73
CA LEU A 243 7.85 -6.08 6.44
C LEU A 243 7.58 -7.18 5.40
N GLU A 244 7.20 -6.80 4.20
CA GLU A 244 7.11 -7.69 3.04
C GLU A 244 8.45 -7.81 2.30
N ASP A 245 8.62 -8.90 1.54
CA ASP A 245 9.87 -9.24 0.85
C ASP A 245 10.23 -8.31 -0.32
N ASP A 246 9.33 -7.44 -0.74
CA ASP A 246 9.55 -6.32 -1.67
C ASP A 246 9.48 -4.96 -0.97
N GLY A 247 9.63 -4.94 0.35
CA GLY A 247 9.71 -3.74 1.16
C GLY A 247 11.13 -3.45 1.66
N TYR A 248 11.37 -2.21 2.10
CA TYR A 248 12.55 -1.82 2.85
C TYR A 248 12.17 -0.87 3.99
N ILE A 249 12.69 -1.14 5.21
CA ILE A 249 12.49 -0.29 6.39
C ILE A 249 13.83 0.34 6.80
N PHE A 250 13.85 1.67 6.99
CA PHE A 250 14.94 2.40 7.63
C PHE A 250 14.87 2.19 9.15
N LEU A 251 15.45 1.09 9.62
CA LEU A 251 15.33 0.67 11.01
C LEU A 251 15.81 1.73 12.02
N PRO A 252 16.95 2.41 11.84
CA PRO A 252 17.38 3.46 12.77
C PRO A 252 16.38 4.63 12.87
N ASN A 253 15.77 5.02 11.75
CA ASN A 253 14.74 6.05 11.75
C ASN A 253 13.49 5.61 12.53
N LEU A 254 13.08 4.36 12.30
CA LEU A 254 11.90 3.80 12.95
C LEU A 254 12.11 3.65 14.46
N LEU A 255 13.27 3.15 14.91
CA LEU A 255 13.59 3.05 16.33
C LEU A 255 13.50 4.40 17.05
N GLN A 256 14.10 5.45 16.48
CA GLN A 256 14.00 6.82 17.03
C GLN A 256 12.54 7.34 17.06
N HIS A 257 11.69 6.91 16.14
CA HIS A 257 10.27 7.25 16.18
C HIS A 257 9.58 6.54 17.35
N LEU A 258 9.81 5.24 17.51
CA LEU A 258 9.17 4.40 18.51
C LEU A 258 9.59 4.75 19.94
N GLU A 259 10.77 5.34 20.15
CA GLU A 259 11.22 5.86 21.45
C GLU A 259 10.25 6.88 22.08
N LYS A 260 9.45 7.54 21.25
CA LYS A 260 8.47 8.55 21.68
C LYS A 260 7.23 7.93 22.34
N PHE A 261 7.06 6.61 22.27
CA PHE A 261 5.84 5.90 22.66
C PHE A 261 6.13 4.81 23.70
N SER A 262 5.19 4.61 24.61
CA SER A 262 5.25 3.49 25.55
C SER A 262 4.81 2.20 24.83
N TRP A 263 5.69 1.23 24.71
CA TRP A 263 5.38 -0.06 24.12
C TRP A 263 4.33 -0.88 24.90
N ARG A 264 4.05 -0.49 26.14
CA ARG A 264 2.99 -1.09 26.98
C ARG A 264 1.60 -0.59 26.62
N GLU A 265 1.51 0.55 25.94
CA GLU A 265 0.26 1.07 25.41
C GLU A 265 -0.06 0.44 24.05
N PRO A 266 -1.35 0.34 23.67
CA PRO A 266 -1.76 -0.36 22.44
C PRO A 266 -1.55 0.51 21.19
N TRP A 267 -0.37 0.46 20.60
CA TRP A 267 -0.01 1.19 19.39
C TRP A 267 -0.02 0.31 18.15
N TYR A 268 -0.59 0.84 17.07
CA TYR A 268 -0.57 0.27 15.73
C TYR A 268 -0.22 1.38 14.73
N PHE A 269 0.99 1.34 14.15
CA PHE A 269 1.53 2.35 13.23
C PHE A 269 1.78 1.75 11.85
N GLY A 270 1.59 2.55 10.78
CA GLY A 270 1.88 2.15 9.41
C GLY A 270 1.35 3.15 8.38
N GLY A 271 1.47 2.85 7.11
CA GLY A 271 0.86 3.64 6.03
C GLY A 271 -0.66 3.59 6.11
N LEU A 272 -1.33 4.75 6.16
CA LEU A 272 -2.79 4.81 6.30
C LEU A 272 -3.48 4.26 5.04
N ALA A 273 -4.31 3.26 5.23
CA ALA A 273 -5.26 2.76 4.24
C ALA A 273 -6.69 2.75 4.80
N TRP A 274 -7.68 2.69 3.91
CA TRP A 274 -9.09 2.65 4.28
C TRP A 274 -9.87 1.75 3.32
N LYS A 275 -10.72 0.88 3.87
CA LYS A 275 -11.59 0.00 3.09
C LYS A 275 -12.83 -0.39 3.90
N HIS A 276 -13.99 -0.35 3.29
CA HIS A 276 -15.27 -0.77 3.88
C HIS A 276 -15.61 -0.13 5.26
N GLY A 277 -15.10 1.04 5.56
CA GLY A 277 -15.32 1.72 6.83
C GLY A 277 -14.17 1.57 7.83
N ASP A 278 -13.26 0.64 7.61
CA ASP A 278 -12.13 0.38 8.48
C ASP A 278 -10.88 1.16 8.04
N TYR A 279 -10.18 1.75 9.01
CA TYR A 279 -8.84 2.29 8.84
C TYR A 279 -7.80 1.25 9.27
N PHE A 280 -6.75 1.09 8.48
CA PHE A 280 -5.71 0.11 8.76
C PHE A 280 -4.35 0.54 8.22
N ALA A 281 -3.28 -0.13 8.66
CA ALA A 281 -1.96 0.04 8.09
C ALA A 281 -1.85 -0.80 6.82
N HIS A 282 -1.47 -0.16 5.70
CA HIS A 282 -1.16 -0.84 4.45
C HIS A 282 -0.02 -1.84 4.64
N GLY A 283 -0.27 -3.13 4.37
CA GLY A 283 0.69 -4.21 4.63
C GLY A 283 2.02 -4.00 3.92
N GLY A 284 2.01 -3.77 2.62
CA GLY A 284 3.23 -3.57 1.84
C GLY A 284 4.08 -2.38 2.28
N ALA A 285 3.47 -1.30 2.81
CA ALA A 285 4.22 -0.20 3.39
C ALA A 285 4.99 -0.59 4.67
N GLY A 286 4.68 -1.75 5.23
CA GLY A 286 5.13 -2.15 6.54
C GLY A 286 4.32 -1.49 7.66
N PHE A 287 4.30 -2.13 8.81
CA PHE A 287 3.63 -1.58 10.00
C PHE A 287 4.32 -2.04 11.29
N VAL A 288 3.90 -1.43 12.38
CA VAL A 288 4.43 -1.73 13.71
C VAL A 288 3.29 -1.93 14.70
N LEU A 289 3.41 -2.97 15.52
CA LEU A 289 2.56 -3.23 16.67
C LEU A 289 3.38 -3.16 17.95
N SER A 290 2.86 -2.48 18.97
CA SER A 290 3.42 -2.56 20.30
C SER A 290 3.07 -3.89 20.99
N ARG A 291 3.84 -4.26 22.01
CA ARG A 291 3.49 -5.38 22.91
C ARG A 291 2.12 -5.16 23.53
N GLY A 292 1.81 -3.93 23.97
CA GLY A 292 0.49 -3.61 24.52
C GLY A 292 -0.65 -3.84 23.53
N ALA A 293 -0.46 -3.53 22.23
CA ALA A 293 -1.46 -3.82 21.22
C ALA A 293 -1.67 -5.33 21.03
N TRP A 294 -0.58 -6.09 21.01
CA TRP A 294 -0.67 -7.55 20.91
C TRP A 294 -1.37 -8.17 22.14
N GLU A 295 -1.04 -7.71 23.34
CA GLU A 295 -1.65 -8.20 24.58
C GLU A 295 -3.14 -7.87 24.68
N GLN A 296 -3.53 -6.68 24.22
CA GLN A 296 -4.93 -6.23 24.23
C GLN A 296 -5.78 -6.94 23.17
N SER A 297 -5.19 -7.58 22.15
CA SER A 297 -5.89 -8.26 21.06
C SER A 297 -5.57 -9.76 21.04
N PHE A 298 -4.53 -10.16 20.35
CA PHE A 298 -4.12 -11.56 20.16
C PHE A 298 -3.78 -12.29 21.48
N GLY A 299 -3.35 -11.54 22.51
CA GLY A 299 -3.07 -12.09 23.83
C GLY A 299 -4.31 -12.54 24.59
N LEU A 300 -5.49 -12.04 24.23
CA LEU A 300 -6.77 -12.39 24.85
C LEU A 300 -7.45 -13.61 24.20
N GLU A 301 -6.98 -14.02 23.02
CA GLU A 301 -7.62 -15.08 22.24
C GLU A 301 -6.70 -16.28 22.07
N GLU A 302 -7.25 -17.47 22.27
CA GLU A 302 -6.51 -18.71 22.03
C GLU A 302 -6.31 -18.94 20.53
N ASP A 303 -7.34 -18.67 19.72
CA ASP A 303 -7.30 -18.85 18.26
C ASP A 303 -7.99 -17.66 17.54
N MET A 304 -7.21 -16.62 17.27
CA MET A 304 -7.66 -15.45 16.52
C MET A 304 -8.00 -15.80 15.07
N VAL A 305 -7.28 -16.76 14.49
CA VAL A 305 -7.49 -17.19 13.10
C VAL A 305 -8.87 -17.82 12.93
N ALA A 306 -9.24 -18.75 13.82
CA ALA A 306 -10.56 -19.38 13.80
C ALA A 306 -11.69 -18.38 14.06
N LYS A 307 -11.49 -17.45 14.99
CA LYS A 307 -12.49 -16.41 15.33
C LYS A 307 -12.84 -15.53 14.14
N TYR A 308 -11.87 -15.16 13.33
CA TYR A 308 -12.07 -14.27 12.17
C TYR A 308 -12.03 -14.99 10.81
N ALA A 309 -12.11 -16.32 10.78
CA ALA A 309 -12.02 -17.11 9.53
C ALA A 309 -13.05 -16.70 8.48
N ALA A 310 -14.31 -16.50 8.89
CA ALA A 310 -15.39 -16.08 7.99
C ALA A 310 -15.16 -14.66 7.44
N PHE A 311 -14.68 -13.73 8.27
CA PHE A 311 -14.34 -12.38 7.84
C PHE A 311 -13.15 -12.41 6.86
N THR A 312 -12.10 -13.18 7.16
CA THR A 312 -10.93 -13.35 6.30
C THR A 312 -11.33 -13.91 4.92
N GLU A 313 -12.23 -14.90 4.90
CA GLU A 313 -12.69 -15.48 3.62
C GLU A 313 -13.48 -14.46 2.78
N ALA A 314 -14.33 -13.66 3.41
CA ALA A 314 -15.15 -12.66 2.74
C ALA A 314 -14.38 -11.45 2.20
N HIS A 315 -13.13 -11.23 2.64
CA HIS A 315 -12.35 -10.05 2.28
C HIS A 315 -11.07 -10.43 1.49
N GLY A 316 -10.62 -9.52 0.62
CA GLY A 316 -9.50 -9.79 -0.29
C GLY A 316 -8.12 -9.40 0.25
N CYS A 317 -8.03 -8.64 1.37
CA CYS A 317 -6.76 -8.06 1.86
C CYS A 317 -6.53 -8.42 3.32
N GLY A 318 -5.39 -9.03 3.62
CA GLY A 318 -5.06 -9.47 4.98
C GLY A 318 -4.73 -8.33 5.96
N ASP A 319 -4.17 -7.24 5.46
CA ASP A 319 -3.92 -6.01 6.22
C ASP A 319 -5.24 -5.33 6.64
N HIS A 320 -6.26 -5.34 5.79
CA HIS A 320 -7.61 -4.90 6.14
C HIS A 320 -8.21 -5.82 7.23
N VAL A 321 -8.06 -7.15 7.10
CA VAL A 321 -8.51 -8.10 8.12
C VAL A 321 -7.85 -7.82 9.47
N LEU A 322 -6.53 -7.59 9.47
CA LEU A 322 -5.81 -7.20 10.69
C LEU A 322 -6.32 -5.88 11.27
N GLY A 323 -6.55 -4.86 10.43
CA GLY A 323 -7.08 -3.57 10.86
C GLY A 323 -8.47 -3.68 11.51
N HIS A 324 -9.35 -4.52 10.94
CA HIS A 324 -10.66 -4.82 11.50
C HIS A 324 -10.53 -5.48 12.88
N VAL A 325 -9.67 -6.50 13.01
CA VAL A 325 -9.37 -7.12 14.31
C VAL A 325 -8.87 -6.09 15.31
N MET A 326 -7.94 -5.22 14.93
CA MET A 326 -7.44 -4.18 15.84
C MET A 326 -8.56 -3.27 16.33
N GLN A 327 -9.48 -2.86 15.47
CA GLN A 327 -10.62 -2.01 15.83
C GLN A 327 -11.58 -2.72 16.80
N ASP A 328 -11.88 -4.01 16.59
CA ASP A 328 -12.75 -4.80 17.46
C ASP A 328 -12.20 -4.88 18.90
N TYR A 329 -10.87 -4.81 19.04
CA TYR A 329 -10.20 -4.79 20.35
C TYR A 329 -9.88 -3.35 20.85
N GLY A 330 -10.49 -2.34 20.23
CA GLY A 330 -10.35 -0.94 20.65
C GLY A 330 -9.00 -0.30 20.32
N ILE A 331 -8.22 -0.92 19.43
CA ILE A 331 -6.95 -0.38 18.93
C ILE A 331 -7.24 0.36 17.63
N ASN A 332 -7.68 1.60 17.73
CA ASN A 332 -8.14 2.38 16.60
C ASN A 332 -6.99 3.06 15.87
N PHE A 333 -6.67 2.59 14.67
CA PHE A 333 -5.67 3.16 13.79
C PHE A 333 -5.98 4.64 13.44
N GLY A 334 -7.23 4.97 13.14
CA GLY A 334 -7.63 6.32 12.74
C GLY A 334 -7.50 7.37 13.84
N GLN A 335 -7.69 7.01 15.12
CA GLN A 335 -7.53 7.94 16.25
C GLN A 335 -6.05 8.24 16.53
N VAL A 336 -5.20 7.24 16.40
CA VAL A 336 -3.74 7.38 16.55
C VAL A 336 -3.16 8.19 15.38
N HIS A 337 -3.70 7.97 14.18
CA HIS A 337 -3.25 8.61 12.94
C HIS A 337 -4.07 9.85 12.53
N GLY A 338 -5.01 10.31 13.32
CA GLY A 338 -5.66 11.60 13.12
C GLY A 338 -4.67 12.78 13.06
N LYS A 339 -3.43 12.52 13.50
CA LYS A 339 -2.22 13.29 13.16
C LYS A 339 -1.50 12.54 12.04
N SER A 340 -1.67 12.99 10.81
CA SER A 340 -1.06 12.45 9.58
C SER A 340 0.46 12.20 9.67
N GLU A 341 1.15 12.87 10.58
CA GLU A 341 2.59 12.76 10.82
C GLU A 341 3.08 11.35 11.18
N TYR A 342 2.25 10.48 11.77
CA TYR A 342 2.67 9.12 12.17
C TYR A 342 2.64 8.11 11.01
N SER A 343 1.89 8.37 9.95
CA SER A 343 1.77 7.48 8.80
C SER A 343 2.60 7.90 7.59
N TRP A 344 2.98 9.18 7.48
CA TRP A 344 3.62 9.70 6.26
C TRP A 344 5.00 9.12 5.95
N GLY A 345 5.69 8.57 6.93
CA GLY A 345 6.98 7.91 6.73
C GLY A 345 6.91 6.51 6.14
N PHE A 346 5.72 5.87 6.19
CA PHE A 346 5.47 4.55 5.64
C PHE A 346 4.88 4.69 4.23
N ASN A 347 5.61 4.23 3.21
CA ASN A 347 5.25 4.50 1.82
C ASN A 347 4.81 3.22 1.12
N PRO A 348 3.53 3.14 0.66
CA PRO A 348 3.01 1.99 -0.07
C PRO A 348 3.54 1.90 -1.50
N GLU A 349 4.03 3.01 -2.05
CA GLU A 349 4.58 3.11 -3.39
C GLU A 349 6.10 2.95 -3.39
N PRO A 350 6.71 2.54 -4.51
CA PRO A 350 8.16 2.58 -4.66
C PRO A 350 8.68 4.02 -4.64
N HIS A 351 9.94 4.20 -4.28
CA HIS A 351 10.53 5.54 -4.17
C HIS A 351 10.51 6.34 -5.49
N TRP A 352 10.46 5.67 -6.64
CA TRP A 352 10.28 6.36 -7.95
C TRP A 352 8.82 6.71 -8.24
N GLY A 353 7.84 6.01 -7.64
CA GLY A 353 6.41 6.26 -7.73
C GLY A 353 5.84 7.06 -6.55
N GLY A 354 6.63 7.27 -5.51
CA GLY A 354 6.22 8.04 -4.33
C GLY A 354 6.24 9.55 -4.57
N TRP A 355 5.26 10.23 -3.99
CA TRP A 355 5.16 11.69 -4.05
C TRP A 355 6.06 12.37 -3.03
N PHE A 356 6.97 13.25 -3.53
CA PHE A 356 7.68 14.22 -2.69
C PHE A 356 6.87 15.50 -2.67
N ARG A 357 6.35 15.84 -1.50
CA ARG A 357 5.41 16.96 -1.29
C ARG A 357 5.99 17.96 -0.30
N ARG A 358 5.62 19.23 -0.46
CA ARG A 358 5.96 20.26 0.53
C ARG A 358 5.52 19.86 1.93
N ALA A 359 4.32 19.28 2.07
CA ALA A 359 3.77 18.86 3.36
C ALA A 359 4.56 17.74 4.04
N SER A 360 5.09 16.75 3.29
CA SER A 360 5.88 15.64 3.84
C SER A 360 7.40 15.88 3.85
N TRP A 361 7.86 16.99 3.28
CA TRP A 361 9.28 17.27 3.03
C TRP A 361 10.20 17.12 4.25
N CYS A 362 9.67 17.47 5.41
CA CYS A 362 10.39 17.51 6.68
C CYS A 362 10.13 16.30 7.57
N TYR A 363 9.29 15.37 7.13
CA TYR A 363 9.00 14.16 7.89
C TYR A 363 10.07 13.10 7.66
N PRO A 364 10.33 12.23 8.65
CA PRO A 364 11.24 11.10 8.49
C PRO A 364 10.65 10.06 7.56
N VAL A 365 11.51 9.38 6.79
CA VAL A 365 11.16 8.23 5.95
C VAL A 365 11.34 6.97 6.77
N TYR A 366 10.31 6.11 6.84
CA TYR A 366 10.39 4.83 7.54
C TYR A 366 10.50 3.64 6.60
N SER A 367 9.76 3.65 5.49
CA SER A 367 9.75 2.50 4.56
C SER A 367 9.42 2.89 3.13
N TRP A 368 9.72 1.95 2.21
CA TRP A 368 9.27 1.94 0.82
C TRP A 368 8.82 0.53 0.44
N HIS A 369 7.81 0.41 -0.40
CA HIS A 369 7.24 -0.84 -0.92
C HIS A 369 7.50 -1.00 -2.42
N HIS A 370 7.16 -2.16 -2.99
CA HIS A 370 7.40 -2.53 -4.39
C HIS A 370 8.85 -2.33 -4.85
N MET A 371 9.79 -2.69 -3.96
CA MET A 371 11.22 -2.59 -4.23
C MET A 371 11.74 -3.80 -4.99
N HIS A 372 12.48 -3.55 -6.08
CA HIS A 372 13.31 -4.61 -6.63
C HIS A 372 14.50 -4.91 -5.72
N SER A 373 15.06 -6.12 -5.80
CA SER A 373 16.25 -6.50 -5.01
C SER A 373 17.41 -5.50 -5.15
N LYS A 374 17.59 -4.92 -6.33
CA LYS A 374 18.57 -3.86 -6.58
C LYS A 374 18.31 -2.59 -5.75
N ASP A 375 17.04 -2.24 -5.57
CA ASP A 375 16.67 -1.04 -4.81
C ASP A 375 16.81 -1.29 -3.31
N VAL A 376 16.47 -2.50 -2.82
CA VAL A 376 16.75 -2.92 -1.44
C VAL A 376 18.24 -2.73 -1.11
N ALA A 377 19.13 -3.20 -2.00
CA ALA A 377 20.58 -3.01 -1.82
C ALA A 377 20.99 -1.53 -1.80
N ARG A 378 20.38 -0.69 -2.66
CA ARG A 378 20.67 0.76 -2.70
C ARG A 378 20.19 1.47 -1.43
N LEU A 379 18.99 1.12 -0.95
CA LEU A 379 18.43 1.70 0.27
C LEU A 379 19.25 1.30 1.50
N TYR A 380 19.71 0.06 1.55
CA TYR A 380 20.63 -0.40 2.60
C TYR A 380 21.95 0.39 2.59
N ASN A 381 22.56 0.57 1.43
CA ASN A 381 23.79 1.38 1.31
C ASN A 381 23.55 2.85 1.70
N LEU A 382 22.40 3.40 1.36
CA LEU A 382 22.01 4.74 1.80
C LEU A 382 21.88 4.81 3.33
N GLU A 383 21.19 3.84 3.96
CA GLU A 383 21.05 3.75 5.42
C GLU A 383 22.44 3.67 6.10
N LEU A 384 23.35 2.82 5.60
CA LEU A 384 24.71 2.70 6.14
C LEU A 384 25.52 4.00 6.02
N SER A 385 25.29 4.78 4.98
CA SER A 385 25.96 6.08 4.77
C SER A 385 25.38 7.21 5.61
N TRP A 386 24.23 7.00 6.26
CA TRP A 386 23.54 8.00 7.03
C TRP A 386 23.81 7.86 8.52
N ASP A 387 24.47 8.86 9.10
CA ASP A 387 24.77 8.91 10.53
C ASP A 387 23.60 9.54 11.29
N ASN A 388 22.68 8.70 11.77
CA ASN A 388 21.52 9.15 12.55
C ASN A 388 21.92 9.89 13.84
N ALA A 389 23.03 9.52 14.46
CA ALA A 389 23.48 10.17 15.70
C ALA A 389 23.89 11.62 15.47
N LYS A 390 24.48 11.91 14.31
CA LYS A 390 24.91 13.27 13.94
C LYS A 390 23.87 14.08 13.20
N LYS A 391 23.07 13.42 12.34
CA LYS A 391 22.16 14.08 11.40
C LYS A 391 20.68 13.99 11.83
N GLY A 392 20.37 13.17 12.83
CA GLY A 392 19.01 12.81 13.18
C GLY A 392 18.36 11.89 12.15
N GLN A 393 17.04 11.71 12.24
CA GLN A 393 16.29 10.88 11.31
C GLN A 393 16.42 11.42 9.88
N MET A 394 16.65 10.51 8.91
CA MET A 394 16.60 10.85 7.48
C MET A 394 15.20 11.29 7.11
N LYS A 395 15.06 12.52 6.61
CA LYS A 395 13.78 13.12 6.17
C LYS A 395 13.57 12.89 4.68
N PHE A 396 12.34 13.09 4.19
CA PHE A 396 12.05 13.03 2.75
C PHE A 396 12.97 13.93 1.91
N ARG A 397 13.31 15.14 2.40
CA ARG A 397 14.26 16.06 1.75
C ARG A 397 15.66 15.44 1.55
N ASP A 398 16.10 14.65 2.53
CA ASP A 398 17.43 14.05 2.50
C ASP A 398 17.47 12.85 1.58
N PHE A 399 16.43 12.03 1.66
CA PHE A 399 16.19 10.93 0.74
C PHE A 399 16.08 11.41 -0.71
N PHE A 400 15.31 12.46 -0.95
CA PHE A 400 15.17 13.09 -2.26
C PHE A 400 16.51 13.52 -2.83
N LYS A 401 17.32 14.22 -2.04
CA LYS A 401 18.68 14.66 -2.47
C LYS A 401 19.57 13.50 -2.86
N ALA A 402 19.50 12.38 -2.12
CA ALA A 402 20.36 11.22 -2.34
C ALA A 402 19.87 10.31 -3.48
N MET A 403 18.58 10.04 -3.55
CA MET A 403 18.01 8.97 -4.38
C MET A 403 17.25 9.46 -5.61
N ILE A 404 16.71 10.66 -5.59
CA ILE A 404 15.81 11.17 -6.64
C ILE A 404 16.48 12.26 -7.47
N LYS A 405 16.98 13.31 -6.82
CA LYS A 405 17.54 14.50 -7.49
C LYS A 405 18.60 14.16 -8.57
N PRO A 406 19.49 13.16 -8.41
CA PRO A 406 20.48 12.81 -9.43
C PRO A 406 19.91 12.38 -10.78
N TYR A 407 18.65 11.94 -10.82
CA TYR A 407 17.97 11.46 -12.04
C TYR A 407 17.05 12.50 -12.66
N LEU A 408 16.88 13.67 -12.04
CA LEU A 408 15.98 14.69 -12.55
C LEU A 408 16.66 15.53 -13.63
N HIS A 409 16.01 15.63 -14.75
CA HIS A 409 16.45 16.45 -15.88
C HIS A 409 15.37 17.48 -16.22
N ARG A 410 15.78 18.61 -16.79
CA ARG A 410 14.84 19.63 -17.23
C ARG A 410 13.91 19.12 -18.31
N ARG A 411 14.41 18.22 -19.16
CA ARG A 411 13.65 17.55 -20.22
C ARG A 411 14.27 16.18 -20.53
N VAL A 412 13.43 15.16 -20.60
CA VAL A 412 13.83 13.81 -21.01
C VAL A 412 12.68 13.16 -21.78
N GLU A 413 13.01 12.52 -22.90
CA GLU A 413 12.07 11.75 -23.70
C GLU A 413 11.99 10.31 -23.20
N TRP A 414 10.89 9.64 -23.55
CA TRP A 414 10.61 8.25 -23.14
C TRP A 414 10.58 8.07 -21.62
N TRP A 415 9.97 9.05 -20.96
CA TRP A 415 9.83 9.05 -19.50
C TRP A 415 8.44 9.52 -19.09
N ASP A 416 7.83 8.83 -18.12
CA ASP A 416 6.57 9.23 -17.49
C ASP A 416 6.81 9.57 -16.02
N ASN A 417 6.74 10.84 -15.67
CA ASN A 417 6.84 11.30 -14.29
C ASN A 417 5.48 11.36 -13.59
N GLN A 418 4.44 10.83 -14.21
CA GLN A 418 3.09 10.68 -13.67
C GLN A 418 2.45 11.98 -13.16
N SER A 419 2.83 13.13 -13.72
CA SER A 419 2.17 14.39 -13.41
C SER A 419 0.66 14.28 -13.61
N SER A 420 -0.15 14.77 -12.65
CA SER A 420 -1.59 14.55 -12.66
C SER A 420 -2.44 15.70 -12.08
N ARG A 421 -1.82 16.72 -11.49
CA ARG A 421 -2.57 17.83 -10.85
C ARG A 421 -3.41 18.63 -11.84
N TYR A 422 -2.84 18.93 -12.99
CA TYR A 422 -3.53 19.53 -14.13
C TYR A 422 -3.30 18.70 -15.37
N GLU A 423 -4.35 18.50 -16.14
CA GLU A 423 -4.34 17.84 -17.45
C GLU A 423 -5.03 18.73 -18.45
N LEU A 424 -4.28 19.19 -19.45
CA LEU A 424 -4.73 20.09 -20.51
C LEU A 424 -4.62 19.39 -21.85
N ARG A 425 -5.75 19.34 -22.56
CA ARG A 425 -5.91 18.76 -23.90
C ARG A 425 -6.74 19.70 -24.78
N SER A 426 -6.76 19.43 -26.07
CA SER A 426 -7.57 20.18 -27.03
C SER A 426 -9.07 20.21 -26.69
N ASP A 427 -9.59 19.14 -26.10
CA ASP A 427 -11.01 18.96 -25.79
C ASP A 427 -11.45 19.57 -24.45
N ASN A 428 -10.53 19.85 -23.53
CA ASN A 428 -10.86 20.34 -22.19
C ASN A 428 -10.28 21.72 -21.84
N VAL A 429 -9.32 22.21 -22.63
CA VAL A 429 -8.54 23.40 -22.30
C VAL A 429 -9.37 24.69 -22.27
N ALA A 430 -10.44 24.78 -23.08
CA ALA A 430 -11.30 25.95 -23.14
C ALA A 430 -11.94 26.31 -21.79
N ASP A 431 -12.31 25.28 -21.03
CA ASP A 431 -12.94 25.41 -19.71
C ASP A 431 -11.93 25.39 -18.56
N ALA A 432 -10.67 25.03 -18.83
CA ALA A 432 -9.61 24.94 -17.84
C ALA A 432 -9.18 26.32 -17.34
N GLN A 433 -9.43 26.60 -16.06
CA GLN A 433 -8.99 27.82 -15.44
C GLN A 433 -7.50 27.73 -15.07
N PRO A 434 -6.68 28.72 -15.47
CA PRO A 434 -5.28 28.78 -15.07
C PRO A 434 -5.15 29.01 -13.56
N PRO A 435 -4.05 28.56 -12.94
CA PRO A 435 -3.67 28.99 -11.62
C PRO A 435 -3.51 30.50 -11.52
N GLU A 436 -3.58 31.04 -10.30
CA GLU A 436 -3.37 32.46 -10.04
C GLU A 436 -2.05 32.95 -10.69
N LYS A 437 -2.07 34.11 -11.31
CA LYS A 437 -0.96 34.77 -12.03
C LYS A 437 -0.53 34.12 -13.36
N VAL A 438 -1.11 33.00 -13.77
CA VAL A 438 -0.83 32.40 -15.07
C VAL A 438 -1.77 32.98 -16.11
N SER A 439 -1.23 33.47 -17.23
CA SER A 439 -2.07 34.04 -18.31
C SER A 439 -2.86 32.94 -19.01
N LYS A 440 -4.12 33.25 -19.39
CA LYS A 440 -4.97 32.29 -20.13
C LYS A 440 -4.32 31.90 -21.47
N GLU A 441 -3.60 32.80 -22.10
CA GLU A 441 -2.96 32.51 -23.38
C GLU A 441 -1.90 31.42 -23.25
N VAL A 442 -1.03 31.49 -22.26
CA VAL A 442 0.00 30.46 -22.01
C VAL A 442 -0.66 29.16 -21.62
N TRP A 443 -1.67 29.23 -20.73
CA TRP A 443 -2.36 28.02 -20.20
C TRP A 443 -3.11 27.28 -21.29
N HIS A 444 -3.87 27.98 -22.12
CA HIS A 444 -4.70 27.39 -23.17
C HIS A 444 -3.90 26.83 -24.36
N LYS A 445 -2.62 27.18 -24.49
CA LYS A 445 -1.71 26.64 -25.51
C LYS A 445 -0.89 25.45 -25.03
N ALA A 446 -0.91 25.11 -23.72
CA ALA A 446 -0.03 24.13 -23.13
C ALA A 446 -0.10 22.72 -23.79
N TRP A 447 -1.26 22.31 -24.27
CA TRP A 447 -1.48 21.03 -24.93
C TRP A 447 -0.89 20.93 -26.35
N GLN A 448 -0.46 22.06 -26.97
CA GLN A 448 -0.10 22.11 -28.38
C GLN A 448 1.30 21.56 -28.68
N SER A 449 2.20 21.61 -27.71
CA SER A 449 3.57 21.11 -27.89
C SER A 449 4.28 20.92 -26.56
N VAL A 450 5.40 20.18 -26.60
CA VAL A 450 6.33 20.02 -25.48
C VAL A 450 6.78 21.37 -24.92
N ASP A 451 7.15 22.32 -25.81
CA ASP A 451 7.63 23.66 -25.41
C ASP A 451 6.51 24.48 -24.75
N ALA A 452 5.28 24.38 -25.26
CA ALA A 452 4.14 25.05 -24.67
C ALA A 452 3.75 24.48 -23.31
N CYS A 453 3.87 23.16 -23.11
CA CYS A 453 3.65 22.50 -21.83
C CYS A 453 4.69 22.93 -20.79
N GLU A 454 5.98 22.92 -21.15
CA GLU A 454 7.05 23.43 -20.29
C GLU A 454 6.84 24.91 -19.95
N ALA A 455 6.46 25.74 -20.92
CA ALA A 455 6.19 27.16 -20.69
C ALA A 455 5.04 27.40 -19.72
N ALA A 456 3.97 26.62 -19.79
CA ALA A 456 2.86 26.67 -18.85
C ALA A 456 3.29 26.27 -17.42
N CYS A 457 4.11 25.21 -17.26
CA CYS A 457 4.69 24.83 -15.98
C CYS A 457 5.62 25.94 -15.43
N LEU A 458 6.44 26.53 -16.28
CA LEU A 458 7.32 27.65 -15.88
C LEU A 458 6.53 28.88 -15.41
N ALA A 459 5.38 29.15 -16.02
CA ALA A 459 4.51 30.26 -15.65
C ALA A 459 3.75 30.03 -14.33
N TRP A 460 3.53 28.78 -13.94
CA TRP A 460 2.87 28.42 -12.68
C TRP A 460 3.90 28.27 -11.54
N ASP A 461 3.91 29.18 -10.58
CA ASP A 461 4.91 29.26 -9.50
C ASP A 461 5.07 27.96 -8.68
N ASN A 462 3.98 27.20 -8.49
CA ASN A 462 3.98 25.97 -7.73
C ASN A 462 4.34 24.73 -8.57
N CYS A 463 4.39 24.82 -9.90
CA CYS A 463 4.74 23.69 -10.74
C CYS A 463 6.17 23.23 -10.46
N VAL A 464 6.36 21.95 -10.19
CA VAL A 464 7.69 21.34 -10.00
C VAL A 464 8.01 20.28 -11.05
N GLN A 465 7.00 19.83 -11.80
CA GLN A 465 7.18 18.87 -12.88
C GLN A 465 6.07 18.96 -13.92
N TRP A 466 6.36 18.48 -15.12
CA TRP A 466 5.44 18.41 -16.24
C TRP A 466 5.71 17.18 -17.10
N THR A 467 4.70 16.71 -17.81
CA THR A 467 4.84 15.69 -18.86
C THR A 467 3.94 16.01 -20.04
N PHE A 468 4.44 15.72 -21.24
CA PHE A 468 3.72 15.94 -22.49
C PHE A 468 3.69 14.64 -23.30
N TYR A 469 2.52 14.31 -23.82
CA TYR A 469 2.32 13.15 -24.66
C TYR A 469 1.19 13.39 -25.65
N GLU A 470 1.44 13.20 -26.95
CA GLU A 470 0.50 13.49 -28.04
C GLU A 470 -0.01 14.95 -28.02
N ASP A 471 -1.26 15.16 -27.58
CA ASP A 471 -1.92 16.45 -27.40
C ASP A 471 -2.26 16.74 -25.92
N GLN A 472 -1.54 16.12 -25.01
CA GLN A 472 -1.80 16.20 -23.57
C GLN A 472 -0.61 16.77 -22.82
N CYS A 473 -0.83 17.88 -22.14
CA CYS A 473 0.08 18.45 -21.16
C CYS A 473 -0.42 18.16 -19.75
N ARG A 474 0.41 17.56 -18.93
CA ARG A 474 0.15 17.37 -17.50
C ARG A 474 1.20 18.09 -16.67
N MET A 475 0.78 18.64 -15.54
CA MET A 475 1.65 19.40 -14.63
C MET A 475 1.33 19.07 -13.19
N ASP A 476 2.33 19.19 -12.29
CA ASP A 476 2.14 18.91 -10.87
C ASP A 476 2.96 19.84 -9.96
N GLU A 477 2.45 20.06 -8.76
CA GLU A 477 3.12 20.74 -7.64
C GLU A 477 3.81 19.79 -6.66
N ASN A 478 3.59 18.49 -6.82
CA ASN A 478 4.31 17.42 -6.13
C ASN A 478 5.32 16.82 -7.09
N LEU A 479 6.46 16.39 -6.58
CA LEU A 479 7.50 15.79 -7.39
C LEU A 479 7.47 14.28 -7.28
N MET A 480 7.58 13.62 -8.42
CA MET A 480 7.72 12.16 -8.55
C MET A 480 8.80 11.88 -9.60
N LEU A 481 9.64 10.88 -9.36
CA LEU A 481 10.63 10.48 -10.36
C LEU A 481 9.93 9.82 -11.56
N GLY A 482 8.97 8.96 -11.31
CA GLY A 482 8.36 8.15 -12.36
C GLY A 482 9.35 7.11 -12.91
N MET A 483 9.10 6.70 -14.13
CA MET A 483 9.92 5.64 -14.77
C MET A 483 10.17 5.92 -16.24
N GLY A 484 11.31 5.43 -16.74
CA GLY A 484 11.62 5.39 -18.16
C GLY A 484 10.69 4.42 -18.89
N ILE A 485 10.33 4.78 -20.11
CA ILE A 485 9.55 3.96 -21.02
C ILE A 485 10.53 3.35 -22.02
N PRO A 486 10.60 2.03 -22.20
CA PRO A 486 11.45 1.43 -23.21
C PRO A 486 11.13 1.99 -24.60
N VAL A 487 12.17 2.42 -25.32
CA VAL A 487 12.03 2.95 -26.69
C VAL A 487 11.44 1.85 -27.59
N GLY A 488 10.35 2.18 -28.29
CA GLY A 488 9.68 1.23 -29.18
C GLY A 488 8.85 0.17 -28.45
N ASP A 489 8.47 0.40 -27.18
CA ASP A 489 7.58 -0.51 -26.44
C ASP A 489 6.19 -0.58 -27.09
N ASN A 490 5.97 -1.64 -27.88
CA ASN A 490 4.72 -1.88 -28.60
C ASN A 490 3.52 -2.14 -27.65
N ARG A 491 3.76 -2.44 -26.37
CA ARG A 491 2.68 -2.67 -25.39
C ARG A 491 1.84 -1.43 -25.15
N ARG A 492 2.39 -0.24 -25.36
CA ARG A 492 1.68 1.03 -25.24
C ARG A 492 1.16 1.60 -26.57
N GLN A 493 1.28 0.85 -27.67
CA GLN A 493 0.75 1.15 -29.02
C GLN A 493 1.12 2.55 -29.57
N THR A 494 2.22 3.14 -29.12
CA THR A 494 2.62 4.48 -29.52
C THR A 494 4.06 4.51 -30.02
N SER A 495 4.25 5.20 -31.13
CA SER A 495 5.57 5.52 -31.70
C SER A 495 6.10 6.88 -31.24
N LEU A 496 5.27 7.66 -30.52
CA LEU A 496 5.63 9.00 -30.08
C LEU A 496 6.27 8.96 -28.68
N PRO A 497 7.36 9.70 -28.44
CA PRO A 497 7.96 9.81 -27.14
C PRO A 497 7.04 10.56 -26.17
N ARG A 498 6.91 10.06 -24.94
CA ARG A 498 6.43 10.86 -23.84
C ARG A 498 7.60 11.65 -23.29
N THR A 499 7.45 12.97 -23.22
CA THR A 499 8.50 13.87 -22.72
C THR A 499 8.13 14.40 -21.36
N SER A 500 9.02 14.20 -20.38
CA SER A 500 8.86 14.70 -19.01
C SER A 500 9.96 15.71 -18.66
N GLY A 501 9.67 16.59 -17.71
CA GLY A 501 10.64 17.53 -17.17
C GLY A 501 10.36 17.87 -15.72
N TRP A 502 11.42 18.29 -15.01
CA TRP A 502 11.35 18.69 -13.61
C TRP A 502 12.04 20.02 -13.37
N LEU A 503 11.58 20.73 -12.34
CA LEU A 503 12.13 21.99 -11.85
C LEU A 503 12.57 21.81 -10.38
N PRO A 504 13.61 20.97 -10.13
CA PRO A 504 14.02 20.60 -8.77
C PRO A 504 14.49 21.79 -7.93
N GLU A 505 14.96 22.86 -8.55
CA GLU A 505 15.33 24.10 -7.89
C GLU A 505 14.15 24.76 -7.14
N ARG A 506 12.92 24.49 -7.55
CA ARG A 506 11.73 25.00 -6.88
C ARG A 506 11.46 24.33 -5.54
N THR A 507 11.98 23.11 -5.32
CA THR A 507 11.89 22.40 -4.03
C THR A 507 12.81 23.04 -2.96
N GLU A 508 13.76 23.87 -3.35
CA GLU A 508 14.64 24.61 -2.41
C GLU A 508 13.85 25.59 -1.55
N LYS A 509 12.66 26.02 -2.02
CA LYS A 509 11.72 26.83 -1.26
C LYS A 509 10.93 26.05 -0.20
N TRP A 510 11.04 24.72 -0.18
CA TRP A 510 10.38 23.86 0.81
C TRP A 510 11.27 23.77 2.06
N VAL A 511 11.16 24.77 2.91
CA VAL A 511 11.99 24.90 4.12
C VAL A 511 11.38 24.07 5.25
N CYS A 512 12.24 23.38 5.98
CA CYS A 512 11.87 22.75 7.25
C CYS A 512 12.14 23.76 8.37
N GLU A 513 11.15 23.95 9.23
CA GLU A 513 11.37 24.57 10.53
C GLU A 513 12.10 23.53 11.39
N ASP A 514 13.32 23.84 11.81
CA ASP A 514 14.16 22.95 12.63
C ASP A 514 13.73 22.92 14.08
#